data_121184bd09859b37b2403c6c64cf5416
#
_entry.id   121184bd09859b37b2403c6c64cf5416
#
_cell.length_a   1.000
_cell.length_b   1.000
_cell.length_c   1.000
_cell.angle_alpha   90.00
_cell.angle_beta   90.00
_cell.angle_gamma   90.00
#
_symmetry.space_group_name_H-M   'P 1'
#
loop_
_entity.id
_entity.type
_entity.pdbx_description
1 polymer ?
#
loop_
_entity_poly.entity_id
_entity_poly.type
_entity_poly.pdbx_seq_one_letter_code
_entity_poly.pdbx_strand_id
1 'polypeptide(L)'
;MNYSNSKIFVVVVTVLLSLCSEGCQKSAAVHIEQLNGYWEIDFISQQGETFKPNSAAPLYDFYAIKDQSGFYKKVAPSILGSFQSSDDATLVEIEQKKSGVFLRFKTPWDEWGKKIIALDSQKLILEHEKRSFHYKRPSLININP
;
A
#
# COMPACT_ATOMS: atom_id res chain seq x y z
N MET A 1 27.65 -1.28 -57.05
CA MET A 1 26.62 -0.26 -56.76
C MET A 1 25.54 -0.88 -55.91
N ASN A 2 25.82 -1.22 -54.64
CA ASN A 2 24.81 -1.68 -53.65
C ASN A 2 25.35 -1.66 -52.21
N TYR A 3 26.51 -1.04 -51.98
CA TYR A 3 27.15 -1.01 -50.66
C TYR A 3 26.49 0.02 -49.69
N SER A 4 25.81 1.04 -50.24
CA SER A 4 25.17 2.09 -49.45
C SER A 4 23.87 1.61 -48.78
N ASN A 5 23.07 0.82 -49.51
CA ASN A 5 21.77 0.34 -49.01
C ASN A 5 21.91 -0.71 -47.88
N SER A 6 22.99 -1.51 -47.93
CA SER A 6 23.28 -2.52 -46.92
C SER A 6 23.64 -1.88 -45.57
N LYS A 7 24.39 -0.77 -45.56
CA LYS A 7 24.74 -0.06 -44.32
C LYS A 7 23.52 0.63 -43.69
N ILE A 8 22.64 1.20 -44.51
CA ILE A 8 21.40 1.82 -44.04
C ILE A 8 20.47 0.75 -43.46
N PHE A 9 20.38 -0.41 -44.11
CA PHE A 9 19.55 -1.51 -43.61
C PHE A 9 20.04 -2.05 -42.26
N VAL A 10 21.36 -2.20 -42.08
CA VAL A 10 21.96 -2.62 -40.82
C VAL A 10 21.70 -1.60 -39.69
N VAL A 11 21.84 -0.31 -39.97
CA VAL A 11 21.57 0.76 -38.98
C VAL A 11 20.09 0.78 -38.57
N VAL A 12 19.18 0.64 -39.53
CA VAL A 12 17.74 0.61 -39.24
C VAL A 12 17.37 -0.61 -38.39
N VAL A 13 17.91 -1.79 -38.68
CA VAL A 13 17.68 -3.00 -37.91
C VAL A 13 18.23 -2.86 -36.47
N THR A 14 19.41 -2.24 -36.31
CA THR A 14 20.00 -2.03 -34.98
C THR A 14 19.20 -1.06 -34.13
N VAL A 15 18.65 -0.02 -34.75
CA VAL A 15 17.77 0.96 -34.06
C VAL A 15 16.43 0.31 -33.69
N LEU A 16 15.86 -0.55 -34.55
CA LEU A 16 14.63 -1.27 -34.20
C LEU A 16 14.81 -2.26 -33.04
N LEU A 17 15.97 -2.93 -32.96
CA LEU A 17 16.23 -3.86 -31.83
C LEU A 17 16.42 -3.15 -30.50
N SER A 18 16.84 -1.89 -30.46
CA SER A 18 17.02 -1.14 -29.20
C SER A 18 15.70 -0.61 -28.61
N LEU A 19 14.61 -0.62 -29.35
CA LEU A 19 13.28 -0.16 -28.90
C LEU A 19 12.48 -1.25 -28.15
N CYS A 20 12.95 -2.51 -28.14
CA CYS A 20 12.24 -3.63 -27.50
C CYS A 20 12.64 -3.88 -26.03
N SER A 21 13.43 -3.00 -25.40
CA SER A 21 13.75 -3.12 -23.98
C SER A 21 12.75 -2.38 -23.09
N GLU A 22 11.44 -2.49 -23.35
CA GLU A 22 10.45 -2.21 -22.35
C GLU A 22 10.53 -3.30 -21.29
N GLY A 23 11.36 -3.03 -20.27
CA GLY A 23 11.48 -3.89 -19.11
C GLY A 23 10.10 -4.04 -18.46
N CYS A 24 9.54 -5.24 -18.51
CA CYS A 24 8.43 -5.63 -17.68
C CYS A 24 8.81 -5.28 -16.22
N GLN A 25 8.34 -4.17 -15.69
CA GLN A 25 8.46 -3.83 -14.30
C GLN A 25 7.63 -4.85 -13.54
N LYS A 26 8.30 -5.91 -13.11
CA LYS A 26 7.71 -6.97 -12.29
C LYS A 26 7.23 -6.27 -11.01
N SER A 27 5.93 -6.04 -10.91
CA SER A 27 5.33 -5.56 -9.67
C SER A 27 5.79 -6.49 -8.55
N ALA A 28 6.52 -5.96 -7.58
CA ALA A 28 6.96 -6.75 -6.44
C ALA A 28 5.73 -7.42 -5.84
N ALA A 29 5.81 -8.72 -5.61
CA ALA A 29 4.71 -9.47 -5.02
C ALA A 29 4.38 -8.85 -3.65
N VAL A 30 3.16 -8.38 -3.49
CA VAL A 30 2.70 -7.81 -2.21
C VAL A 30 2.40 -8.98 -1.27
N HIS A 31 3.18 -9.09 -0.21
CA HIS A 31 2.97 -10.09 0.84
C HIS A 31 1.91 -9.59 1.82
N ILE A 32 0.66 -10.00 1.59
CA ILE A 32 -0.51 -9.51 2.35
C ILE A 32 -0.40 -9.84 3.85
N GLU A 33 0.30 -10.90 4.22
CA GLU A 33 0.53 -11.28 5.62
C GLU A 33 1.21 -10.17 6.41
N GLN A 34 2.01 -9.34 5.74
CA GLN A 34 2.68 -8.18 6.35
C GLN A 34 1.72 -7.04 6.69
N LEU A 35 0.48 -7.07 6.17
CA LEU A 35 -0.55 -6.09 6.53
C LEU A 35 -1.01 -6.26 7.97
N ASN A 36 -1.00 -7.48 8.50
CA ASN A 36 -1.51 -7.81 9.83
C ASN A 36 -0.80 -7.04 10.95
N GLY A 37 -1.58 -6.68 11.96
CA GLY A 37 -1.11 -5.97 13.14
C GLY A 37 -1.41 -4.47 13.10
N TYR A 38 -0.66 -3.72 13.88
CA TYR A 38 -0.90 -2.30 14.14
C TYR A 38 -0.08 -1.42 13.20
N TRP A 39 -0.71 -0.33 12.73
CA TRP A 39 -0.12 0.68 11.88
C TRP A 39 -0.42 2.08 12.41
N GLU A 40 0.61 2.89 12.53
CA GLU A 40 0.51 4.30 12.91
C GLU A 40 0.61 5.16 11.66
N ILE A 41 -0.31 6.10 11.48
CA ILE A 41 -0.20 7.08 10.39
C ILE A 41 1.00 7.99 10.66
N ASP A 42 1.95 8.03 9.75
CA ASP A 42 3.12 8.92 9.83
C ASP A 42 2.80 10.27 9.20
N PHE A 43 2.28 10.24 7.96
CA PHE A 43 1.81 11.44 7.27
C PHE A 43 0.87 11.08 6.12
N ILE A 44 0.16 12.10 5.63
CA ILE A 44 -0.68 12.04 4.44
C ILE A 44 -0.10 13.01 3.42
N SER A 45 0.04 12.58 2.17
CA SER A 45 0.44 13.46 1.07
C SER A 45 -0.69 13.60 0.05
N GLN A 46 -0.89 14.82 -0.44
CA GLN A 46 -1.86 15.16 -1.48
C GLN A 46 -1.32 16.32 -2.31
N GLN A 47 -1.25 16.18 -3.63
CA GLN A 47 -0.85 17.25 -4.58
C GLN A 47 0.48 17.94 -4.22
N GLY A 48 1.44 17.21 -3.66
CA GLY A 48 2.75 17.75 -3.25
C GLY A 48 2.78 18.34 -1.83
N GLU A 49 1.64 18.48 -1.18
CA GLU A 49 1.57 18.87 0.23
C GLU A 49 1.63 17.67 1.14
N THR A 50 2.19 17.86 2.32
CA THR A 50 2.32 16.80 3.35
C THR A 50 1.65 17.29 4.64
N PHE A 51 0.75 16.47 5.15
CA PHE A 51 0.05 16.69 6.40
C PHE A 51 0.45 15.62 7.42
N LYS A 52 0.96 16.04 8.58
CA LYS A 52 1.20 15.17 9.74
C LYS A 52 0.05 15.33 10.73
N PRO A 53 -0.70 14.24 11.02
CA PRO A 53 -1.67 14.30 12.11
C PRO A 53 -0.97 14.61 13.43
N ASN A 54 -1.38 15.67 14.09
CA ASN A 54 -0.89 16.04 15.41
C ASN A 54 -1.95 15.67 16.44
N SER A 55 -1.84 14.47 17.01
CA SER A 55 -2.77 13.98 18.01
C SER A 55 -2.02 13.70 19.33
N ALA A 56 -2.54 14.25 20.41
CA ALA A 56 -2.07 13.90 21.75
C ALA A 56 -2.37 12.43 22.11
N ALA A 57 -3.31 11.80 21.42
CA ALA A 57 -3.66 10.39 21.54
C ALA A 57 -3.63 9.74 20.16
N PRO A 58 -2.54 9.07 19.77
CA PRO A 58 -2.44 8.43 18.47
C PRO A 58 -3.48 7.31 18.36
N LEU A 59 -4.18 7.27 17.20
CA LEU A 59 -5.02 6.14 16.83
C LEU A 59 -4.21 5.25 15.89
N TYR A 60 -4.26 3.95 16.15
CA TYR A 60 -3.65 2.95 15.29
C TYR A 60 -4.71 2.28 14.42
N ASP A 61 -4.33 1.96 13.21
CA ASP A 61 -5.08 1.11 12.31
C ASP A 61 -4.66 -0.34 12.58
N PHE A 62 -5.59 -1.19 12.97
CA PHE A 62 -5.34 -2.60 13.21
C PHE A 62 -6.00 -3.43 12.11
N TYR A 63 -5.21 -4.32 11.50
CA TYR A 63 -5.65 -5.27 10.49
C TYR A 63 -5.46 -6.69 10.98
N ALA A 64 -6.47 -7.53 10.78
CA ALA A 64 -6.39 -8.98 10.95
C ALA A 64 -6.98 -9.63 9.70
N ILE A 65 -6.10 -10.03 8.78
CA ILE A 65 -6.42 -10.62 7.48
C ILE A 65 -5.95 -12.07 7.49
N LYS A 66 -6.82 -12.96 7.05
CA LYS A 66 -6.50 -14.35 6.78
C LYS A 66 -6.94 -14.67 5.36
N ASP A 67 -6.03 -15.24 4.57
CA ASP A 67 -6.22 -15.51 3.16
C ASP A 67 -6.48 -14.20 2.38
N GLN A 68 -7.71 -13.91 2.01
CA GLN A 68 -8.08 -12.71 1.24
C GLN A 68 -9.14 -11.84 1.92
N SER A 69 -9.46 -12.11 3.18
CA SER A 69 -10.47 -11.34 3.91
C SER A 69 -10.16 -11.25 5.40
N GLY A 70 -10.79 -10.29 6.05
CA GLY A 70 -10.64 -10.09 7.48
C GLY A 70 -11.32 -8.83 7.95
N PHE A 71 -10.73 -8.18 8.93
CA PHE A 71 -11.29 -6.93 9.46
C PHE A 71 -10.23 -5.89 9.74
N TYR A 72 -10.69 -4.67 9.81
CA TYR A 72 -9.98 -3.48 10.19
C TYR A 72 -10.68 -2.80 11.35
N LYS A 73 -9.90 -2.25 12.27
CA LYS A 73 -10.38 -1.44 13.40
C LYS A 73 -9.47 -0.26 13.66
N LYS A 74 -10.05 0.84 14.13
CA LYS A 74 -9.31 1.91 14.80
C LYS A 74 -9.17 1.55 16.27
N VAL A 75 -7.95 1.62 16.81
CA VAL A 75 -7.66 1.30 18.20
C VAL A 75 -6.87 2.43 18.85
N ALA A 76 -7.19 2.73 20.10
CA ALA A 76 -6.44 3.68 20.91
C ALA A 76 -5.58 2.93 21.93
N PRO A 77 -4.30 3.29 22.12
CA PRO A 77 -3.49 2.73 23.18
C PRO A 77 -4.06 3.22 24.54
N SER A 78 -4.25 2.28 25.46
CA SER A 78 -4.60 2.61 26.84
C SER A 78 -3.33 2.78 27.67
N ILE A 79 -3.35 3.68 28.63
CA ILE A 79 -2.28 3.85 29.64
C ILE A 79 -2.04 2.58 30.47
N LEU A 80 -2.98 1.64 30.47
CA LEU A 80 -2.87 0.35 31.17
C LEU A 80 -2.27 -0.76 30.31
N GLY A 81 -1.69 -0.43 29.15
CA GLY A 81 -1.06 -1.41 28.25
C GLY A 81 -2.04 -2.25 27.41
N SER A 82 -3.35 -1.95 27.49
CA SER A 82 -4.37 -2.56 26.64
C SER A 82 -4.77 -1.63 25.50
N PHE A 83 -5.36 -2.19 24.44
CA PHE A 83 -5.96 -1.38 23.38
C PHE A 83 -7.47 -1.26 23.62
N GLN A 84 -7.96 -0.03 23.57
CA GLN A 84 -9.40 0.22 23.52
C GLN A 84 -9.83 0.23 22.05
N SER A 85 -10.78 -0.61 21.73
CA SER A 85 -11.36 -0.72 20.38
C SER A 85 -12.87 -0.53 20.50
N SER A 86 -13.49 0.13 19.50
CA SER A 86 -14.93 0.03 19.34
C SER A 86 -15.31 -1.41 18.97
N ASP A 87 -16.54 -1.81 19.28
CA ASP A 87 -17.07 -3.11 18.87
C ASP A 87 -17.25 -3.21 17.33
N ASP A 88 -17.27 -2.06 16.65
CA ASP A 88 -17.45 -1.97 15.22
C ASP A 88 -16.18 -2.37 14.47
N ALA A 89 -16.25 -3.49 13.78
CA ALA A 89 -15.22 -3.94 12.86
C ALA A 89 -15.66 -3.66 11.42
N THR A 90 -14.78 -3.05 10.63
CA THR A 90 -14.97 -2.92 9.19
C THR A 90 -14.43 -4.16 8.50
N LEU A 91 -15.25 -4.82 7.69
CA LEU A 91 -14.78 -5.94 6.87
C LEU A 91 -13.79 -5.44 5.82
N VAL A 92 -12.75 -6.25 5.57
CA VAL A 92 -11.75 -5.97 4.55
C VAL A 92 -11.59 -7.19 3.65
N GLU A 93 -11.67 -6.96 2.34
CA GLU A 93 -11.38 -7.95 1.30
C GLU A 93 -10.18 -7.48 0.48
N ILE A 94 -9.32 -8.43 0.10
CA ILE A 94 -8.17 -8.19 -0.76
C ILE A 94 -8.57 -8.44 -2.20
N GLU A 95 -8.49 -7.43 -3.04
CA GLU A 95 -8.73 -7.54 -4.47
C GLU A 95 -7.41 -7.43 -5.25
N GLN A 96 -7.08 -8.45 -6.02
CA GLN A 96 -5.96 -8.41 -6.95
C GLN A 96 -6.48 -8.06 -8.35
N LYS A 97 -6.02 -6.93 -8.89
CA LYS A 97 -6.36 -6.43 -10.23
C LYS A 97 -5.08 -6.27 -11.07
N LYS A 98 -5.23 -6.15 -12.38
CA LYS A 98 -4.08 -5.85 -13.26
C LYS A 98 -3.37 -4.54 -12.88
N SER A 99 -4.09 -3.58 -12.29
CA SER A 99 -3.58 -2.28 -11.83
C SER A 99 -2.96 -2.30 -10.43
N GLY A 100 -2.92 -3.45 -9.75
CA GLY A 100 -2.35 -3.61 -8.41
C GLY A 100 -3.27 -4.30 -7.42
N VAL A 101 -2.88 -4.26 -6.15
CA VAL A 101 -3.61 -4.85 -5.04
C VAL A 101 -4.42 -3.77 -4.31
N PHE A 102 -5.66 -4.08 -3.99
CA PHE A 102 -6.58 -3.17 -3.34
C PHE A 102 -7.13 -3.79 -2.05
N LEU A 103 -7.32 -2.95 -1.05
CA LEU A 103 -8.11 -3.23 0.15
C LEU A 103 -9.50 -2.69 -0.09
N ARG A 104 -10.53 -3.54 -0.09
CA ARG A 104 -11.93 -3.15 -0.13
C ARG A 104 -12.50 -3.19 1.27
N PHE A 105 -12.96 -2.06 1.76
CA PHE A 105 -13.58 -1.90 3.07
C PHE A 105 -15.08 -1.91 2.93
N LYS A 106 -15.77 -2.64 3.80
CA LYS A 106 -17.22 -2.75 3.82
C LYS A 106 -17.77 -2.55 5.22
N THR A 107 -18.74 -1.66 5.31
CA THR A 107 -19.63 -1.50 6.48
C THR A 107 -21.07 -1.79 6.06
N PRO A 108 -22.03 -1.86 6.97
CA PRO A 108 -23.45 -1.96 6.60
C PRO A 108 -23.97 -0.79 5.75
N TRP A 109 -23.26 0.35 5.74
CA TRP A 109 -23.74 1.61 5.15
C TRP A 109 -22.87 2.12 4.00
N ASP A 110 -21.63 1.66 3.90
CA ASP A 110 -20.65 2.21 2.95
C ASP A 110 -19.61 1.19 2.52
N GLU A 111 -19.07 1.40 1.32
CA GLU A 111 -17.99 0.59 0.75
C GLU A 111 -16.98 1.50 0.03
N TRP A 112 -15.68 1.33 0.33
CA TRP A 112 -14.62 2.07 -0.34
C TRP A 112 -13.38 1.20 -0.55
N GLY A 113 -12.50 1.65 -1.44
CA GLY A 113 -11.25 0.94 -1.76
C GLY A 113 -10.03 1.80 -1.53
N LYS A 114 -8.93 1.17 -1.09
CA LYS A 114 -7.60 1.79 -1.07
C LYS A 114 -6.62 0.88 -1.81
N LYS A 115 -5.79 1.46 -2.67
CA LYS A 115 -4.74 0.74 -3.37
C LYS A 115 -3.52 0.61 -2.48
N ILE A 116 -2.91 -0.57 -2.41
CA ILE A 116 -1.61 -0.76 -1.78
C ILE A 116 -0.53 -0.31 -2.77
N ILE A 117 0.19 0.74 -2.41
CA ILE A 117 1.32 1.27 -3.19
C ILE A 117 2.63 0.62 -2.74
N ALA A 118 2.78 0.43 -1.44
CA ALA A 118 3.92 -0.29 -0.85
C ALA A 118 3.47 -0.99 0.43
N LEU A 119 4.02 -2.17 0.67
CA LEU A 119 3.82 -2.93 1.89
C LEU A 119 5.08 -3.76 2.17
N ASP A 120 5.67 -3.53 3.33
CA ASP A 120 6.72 -4.35 3.91
C ASP A 120 6.54 -4.48 5.43
N SER A 121 7.51 -5.05 6.13
CA SER A 121 7.42 -5.28 7.57
C SER A 121 7.34 -4.01 8.43
N GLN A 122 7.76 -2.84 7.90
CA GLN A 122 7.87 -1.58 8.63
C GLN A 122 7.04 -0.44 8.03
N LYS A 123 6.65 -0.57 6.76
CA LYS A 123 6.05 0.50 5.98
C LYS A 123 4.82 0.00 5.22
N LEU A 124 3.76 0.80 5.28
CA LEU A 124 2.57 0.63 4.46
C LEU A 124 2.23 1.97 3.80
N ILE A 125 2.00 1.96 2.50
CA ILE A 125 1.46 3.12 1.78
C ILE A 125 0.17 2.71 1.10
N LEU A 126 -0.91 3.39 1.44
CA LEU A 126 -2.22 3.24 0.83
C LEU A 126 -2.59 4.48 0.05
N GLU A 127 -3.19 4.31 -1.13
CA GLU A 127 -3.71 5.41 -1.94
C GLU A 127 -5.23 5.35 -2.04
N HIS A 128 -5.88 6.51 -1.87
CA HIS A 128 -7.30 6.71 -2.06
C HIS A 128 -7.56 8.15 -2.51
N GLU A 129 -8.30 8.34 -3.58
CA GLU A 129 -8.72 9.67 -4.10
C GLU A 129 -7.58 10.68 -4.22
N LYS A 130 -6.46 10.29 -4.84
CA LYS A 130 -5.25 11.12 -5.02
C LYS A 130 -4.55 11.53 -3.72
N ARG A 131 -4.87 10.88 -2.60
CA ARG A 131 -4.16 10.99 -1.34
C ARG A 131 -3.36 9.73 -1.09
N SER A 132 -2.13 9.88 -0.62
CA SER A 132 -1.31 8.76 -0.16
C SER A 132 -1.18 8.83 1.35
N PHE A 133 -1.57 7.74 1.99
CA PHE A 133 -1.51 7.56 3.44
C PHE A 133 -0.27 6.75 3.76
N HIS A 134 0.68 7.35 4.42
CA HIS A 134 1.94 6.73 4.80
C HIS A 134 1.87 6.27 6.24
N TYR A 135 2.07 4.97 6.45
CA TYR A 135 2.05 4.33 7.76
C TYR A 135 3.40 3.74 8.08
N LYS A 136 3.69 3.66 9.36
CA LYS A 136 4.83 2.96 9.94
C LYS A 136 4.35 1.99 11.02
N ARG A 137 5.18 1.05 11.41
CA ARG A 137 4.92 0.28 12.63
C ARG A 137 5.02 1.21 13.84
N PRO A 138 4.07 1.12 14.78
CA PRO A 138 4.19 1.90 16.02
C PRO A 138 5.47 1.48 16.74
N SER A 139 6.22 2.47 17.22
CA SER A 139 7.31 2.19 18.15
C SER A 139 6.69 1.58 19.40
N LEU A 140 7.12 0.39 19.76
CA LEU A 140 6.59 -0.37 20.89
C LEU A 140 6.58 0.50 22.15
N ILE A 141 5.42 1.02 22.50
CA ILE A 141 5.11 1.27 23.89
C ILE A 141 5.10 -0.13 24.48
N ASN A 142 6.02 -0.42 25.44
CA ASN A 142 6.18 -1.71 26.08
C ASN A 142 4.82 -2.39 26.31
N ILE A 143 4.35 -3.18 25.36
CA ILE A 143 3.29 -4.14 25.56
C ILE A 143 4.04 -5.39 26.03
N ASN A 144 4.38 -5.38 27.30
CA ASN A 144 4.73 -6.62 27.97
C ASN A 144 3.43 -7.41 28.15
N PRO A 145 3.31 -8.61 27.55
CA PRO A 145 2.14 -9.45 27.72
C PRO A 145 1.95 -9.87 29.18
#